data_e5b4b13ba2faa8cb156b002db06693fa
#
_entry.id   e5b4b13ba2faa8cb156b002db06693fa
#
_cell.length_a   1.000
_cell.length_b   1.000
_cell.length_c   1.000
_cell.angle_alpha   90.00
_cell.angle_beta   90.00
_cell.angle_gamma   90.00
#
_symmetry.space_group_name_H-M   'P 1'
#
loop_
_entity.id
_entity.type
_entity.pdbx_description
1 polymer ?
#
loop_
_entity_poly.entity_id
_entity_poly.type
_entity_poly.pdbx_seq_one_letter_code
_entity_poly.pdbx_strand_id
1 'polypeptide(L)'
;MLNKDSTIVVTGAAGFIGSCMVSYLNRQGFENLILVDEFDDDEKELNLLHKKYLVRVEREDFFDWVQREKPAVHFVFHLGARTDTTEFDYAIHQHLNVEYSQKIWNYCTINNIPLVYASSAATYGEGELGYHDDHEIIEQLHP
;
A
#
# COMPACT_ATOMS: atom_id res chain seq x y z
N MET A 1 9.20 -13.77 12.67
CA MET A 1 9.92 -13.85 11.38
C MET A 1 8.97 -14.36 10.30
N LEU A 2 9.03 -13.78 9.11
CA LEU A 2 8.20 -14.19 7.99
C LEU A 2 8.67 -15.54 7.40
N ASN A 3 7.71 -16.37 7.03
CA ASN A 3 7.95 -17.62 6.32
C ASN A 3 6.91 -17.79 5.20
N LYS A 4 6.99 -18.88 4.44
CA LYS A 4 6.10 -19.11 3.29
C LYS A 4 4.61 -19.16 3.65
N ASP A 5 4.29 -19.46 4.89
CA ASP A 5 2.91 -19.54 5.38
C ASP A 5 2.41 -18.20 5.94
N SER A 6 3.28 -17.21 6.04
CA SER A 6 2.91 -15.89 6.53
C SER A 6 1.94 -15.20 5.57
N THR A 7 0.93 -14.54 6.13
CA THR A 7 -0.06 -13.78 5.37
C THR A 7 0.37 -12.33 5.28
N ILE A 8 0.44 -11.80 4.07
CA ILE A 8 0.91 -10.45 3.79
C ILE A 8 -0.19 -9.68 3.04
N VAL A 9 -0.50 -8.48 3.53
CA VAL A 9 -1.41 -7.57 2.85
C VAL A 9 -0.59 -6.63 1.96
N VAL A 10 -1.00 -6.46 0.71
CA VAL A 10 -0.43 -5.48 -0.20
C VAL A 10 -1.55 -4.57 -0.68
N THR A 11 -1.53 -3.31 -0.28
CA THR A 11 -2.47 -2.31 -0.81
C THR A 11 -1.88 -1.67 -2.06
N GLY A 12 -2.74 -1.24 -2.97
CA GLY A 12 -2.30 -0.77 -4.28
C GLY A 12 -1.71 -1.87 -5.14
N ALA A 13 -2.11 -3.12 -4.87
CA ALA A 13 -1.51 -4.33 -5.43
C ALA A 13 -1.63 -4.42 -6.95
N ALA A 14 -2.65 -3.81 -7.53
CA ALA A 14 -2.88 -3.83 -8.98
C ALA A 14 -2.22 -2.67 -9.73
N GLY A 15 -1.62 -1.72 -9.00
CA GLY A 15 -0.85 -0.63 -9.60
C GLY A 15 0.54 -1.09 -10.03
N PHE A 16 1.31 -0.17 -10.62
CA PHE A 16 2.64 -0.51 -11.14
C PHE A 16 3.57 -1.00 -10.03
N ILE A 17 3.77 -0.20 -8.99
CA ILE A 17 4.68 -0.56 -7.90
C ILE A 17 4.14 -1.75 -7.10
N GLY A 18 2.84 -1.73 -6.78
CA GLY A 18 2.21 -2.80 -6.01
C GLY A 18 2.29 -4.15 -6.70
N SER A 19 2.02 -4.19 -8.01
CA SER A 19 2.10 -5.44 -8.77
C SER A 19 3.53 -5.97 -8.89
N CYS A 20 4.51 -5.07 -8.97
CA CYS A 20 5.93 -5.46 -8.92
C CYS A 20 6.28 -6.07 -7.57
N MET A 21 5.75 -5.51 -6.48
CA MET A 21 5.94 -6.07 -5.14
C MET A 21 5.32 -7.46 -5.02
N VAL A 22 4.11 -7.65 -5.54
CA VAL A 22 3.46 -8.97 -5.57
C VAL A 22 4.33 -9.98 -6.33
N SER A 23 4.84 -9.57 -7.49
CA SER A 23 5.74 -10.41 -8.28
C SER A 23 7.00 -10.80 -7.49
N TYR A 24 7.61 -9.84 -6.81
CA TYR A 24 8.77 -10.08 -5.97
C TYR A 24 8.46 -11.06 -4.85
N LEU A 25 7.36 -10.85 -4.14
CA LEU A 25 6.95 -11.73 -3.04
C LEU A 25 6.68 -13.14 -3.53
N ASN A 26 6.04 -13.30 -4.69
CA ASN A 26 5.84 -14.61 -5.30
C ASN A 26 7.16 -15.32 -5.60
N ARG A 27 8.15 -14.58 -6.13
CA ARG A 27 9.47 -15.14 -6.39
C ARG A 27 10.21 -15.58 -5.12
N GLN A 28 9.92 -14.93 -4.00
CA GLN A 28 10.47 -15.30 -2.69
C GLN A 28 9.69 -16.42 -2.01
N GLY A 29 8.64 -16.93 -2.64
CA GLY A 29 7.85 -18.04 -2.12
C GLY A 29 6.62 -17.63 -1.32
N PHE A 30 6.29 -16.34 -1.25
CA PHE A 30 5.11 -15.85 -0.57
C PHE A 30 3.92 -15.84 -1.52
N GLU A 31 2.91 -16.64 -1.22
CA GLU A 31 1.68 -16.76 -2.01
C GLU A 31 0.43 -16.44 -1.19
N ASN A 32 0.54 -16.39 0.14
CA ASN A 32 -0.58 -16.07 1.01
C ASN A 32 -0.75 -14.55 1.09
N LEU A 33 -1.10 -13.95 -0.03
CA LEU A 33 -1.21 -12.51 -0.18
C LEU A 33 -2.67 -12.07 -0.22
N ILE A 34 -2.97 -11.02 0.51
CA ILE A 34 -4.27 -10.33 0.46
C ILE A 34 -4.03 -9.06 -0.35
N LEU A 35 -4.59 -9.02 -1.55
CA LEU A 35 -4.41 -7.88 -2.46
C LEU A 35 -5.57 -6.90 -2.27
N VAL A 36 -5.23 -5.64 -2.01
CA VAL A 36 -6.21 -4.57 -1.79
C VAL A 36 -5.99 -3.49 -2.83
N ASP A 37 -7.03 -3.20 -3.60
CA ASP A 37 -7.02 -2.15 -4.62
C ASP A 37 -8.45 -1.88 -5.08
N GLU A 38 -8.61 -0.96 -6.01
CA GLU A 38 -9.82 -0.82 -6.80
C GLU A 38 -9.61 -1.65 -8.08
N PHE A 39 -10.39 -2.72 -8.24
CA PHE A 39 -10.19 -3.69 -9.33
C PHE A 39 -11.18 -3.46 -10.47
N ASP A 40 -11.25 -2.22 -10.95
CA ASP A 40 -12.23 -1.77 -11.95
C ASP A 40 -11.63 -1.47 -13.32
N ASP A 41 -10.35 -1.76 -13.53
CA ASP A 41 -9.58 -1.33 -14.69
C ASP A 41 -8.91 -2.54 -15.36
N ASP A 42 -9.01 -2.62 -16.69
CA ASP A 42 -8.40 -3.69 -17.48
C ASP A 42 -6.87 -3.70 -17.38
N GLU A 43 -6.24 -2.53 -17.27
CA GLU A 43 -4.79 -2.44 -17.07
C GLU A 43 -4.37 -3.06 -15.73
N LYS A 44 -5.16 -2.85 -14.70
CA LYS A 44 -4.92 -3.47 -13.40
C LYS A 44 -5.05 -4.98 -13.45
N GLU A 45 -6.00 -5.50 -14.21
CA GLU A 45 -6.12 -6.94 -14.43
C GLU A 45 -4.88 -7.52 -15.11
N LEU A 46 -4.33 -6.81 -16.10
CA LEU A 46 -3.09 -7.24 -16.75
C LEU A 46 -1.92 -7.26 -15.78
N ASN A 47 -1.85 -6.30 -14.86
CA ASN A 47 -0.80 -6.25 -13.85
C ASN A 47 -0.84 -7.44 -12.89
N LEU A 48 -2.00 -8.03 -12.68
CA LEU A 48 -2.18 -9.17 -11.78
C LEU A 48 -2.13 -10.52 -12.50
N LEU A 49 -1.95 -10.52 -13.82
CA LEU A 49 -1.88 -11.75 -14.61
C LEU A 49 -0.71 -12.61 -14.13
N HIS A 50 -0.97 -13.91 -13.93
CA HIS A 50 0.01 -14.90 -13.45
C HIS A 50 0.55 -14.64 -12.02
N LYS A 51 -0.05 -13.74 -11.27
CA LYS A 51 0.28 -13.52 -9.85
C LYS A 51 -0.45 -14.55 -8.98
N LYS A 52 0.20 -14.93 -7.88
CA LYS A 52 -0.37 -15.88 -6.91
C LYS A 52 -0.74 -15.13 -5.64
N TYR A 53 -1.97 -15.31 -5.18
CA TYR A 53 -2.51 -14.65 -3.99
C TYR A 53 -3.69 -15.45 -3.44
N LEU A 54 -4.08 -15.15 -2.19
CA LEU A 54 -5.23 -15.80 -1.56
C LEU A 54 -6.55 -15.17 -2.00
N VAL A 55 -6.62 -13.84 -1.96
CA VAL A 55 -7.86 -13.11 -2.15
C VAL A 55 -7.58 -11.69 -2.58
N ARG A 56 -8.51 -11.13 -3.35
CA ARG A 56 -8.61 -9.70 -3.64
C ARG A 56 -9.69 -9.10 -2.77
N VAL A 57 -9.42 -7.94 -2.19
CA VAL A 57 -10.39 -7.20 -1.40
C VAL A 57 -10.46 -5.79 -1.95
N GLU A 58 -11.66 -5.33 -2.28
CA GLU A 58 -11.84 -3.95 -2.70
C GLU A 58 -11.37 -3.00 -1.61
N ARG A 59 -10.70 -1.92 -1.98
CA ARG A 59 -10.14 -0.94 -1.07
C ARG A 59 -11.18 -0.42 -0.07
N GLU A 60 -12.38 -0.14 -0.53
CA GLU A 60 -13.46 0.40 0.28
C GLU A 60 -13.95 -0.61 1.33
N ASP A 61 -13.84 -1.89 1.05
CA ASP A 61 -14.36 -2.96 1.89
C ASP A 61 -13.34 -3.53 2.87
N PHE A 62 -12.09 -3.13 2.75
CA PHE A 62 -10.98 -3.79 3.46
C PHE A 62 -11.17 -3.82 4.98
N PHE A 63 -11.53 -2.69 5.61
CA PHE A 63 -11.65 -2.63 7.07
C PHE A 63 -12.85 -3.43 7.59
N ASP A 64 -13.97 -3.41 6.88
CA ASP A 64 -15.11 -4.27 7.20
C ASP A 64 -14.76 -5.73 7.00
N TRP A 65 -14.02 -6.03 5.95
CA TRP A 65 -13.58 -7.38 5.64
C TRP A 65 -12.67 -7.95 6.73
N VAL A 66 -11.68 -7.19 7.21
CA VAL A 66 -10.78 -7.66 8.28
C VAL A 66 -11.51 -7.84 9.61
N GLN A 67 -12.52 -7.03 9.89
CA GLN A 67 -13.34 -7.18 11.09
C GLN A 67 -14.20 -8.44 11.04
N ARG A 68 -14.71 -8.77 9.86
CA ARG A 68 -15.55 -9.95 9.65
C ARG A 68 -14.73 -11.23 9.59
N GLU A 69 -13.67 -11.25 8.78
CA GLU A 69 -12.87 -12.44 8.52
C GLU A 69 -11.76 -12.67 9.55
N LYS A 70 -11.33 -11.63 10.23
CA LYS A 70 -10.27 -11.67 11.25
C LYS A 70 -9.03 -12.46 10.81
N PRO A 71 -8.45 -12.13 9.65
CA PRO A 71 -7.28 -12.84 9.15
C PRO A 71 -6.08 -12.63 10.06
N ALA A 72 -5.24 -13.64 10.20
CA ALA A 72 -3.97 -13.52 10.90
C ALA A 72 -2.94 -12.90 9.96
N VAL A 73 -2.84 -11.57 9.93
CA VAL A 73 -1.93 -10.83 9.06
C VAL A 73 -0.59 -10.65 9.75
N HIS A 74 0.49 -10.97 9.05
CA HIS A 74 1.86 -10.92 9.57
C HIS A 74 2.64 -9.71 9.10
N PHE A 75 2.25 -9.09 7.99
CA PHE A 75 2.95 -7.93 7.42
C PHE A 75 2.03 -7.17 6.47
N VAL A 76 2.22 -5.85 6.39
CA VAL A 76 1.46 -4.99 5.47
C VAL A 76 2.42 -4.13 4.65
N PHE A 77 2.29 -4.20 3.32
CA PHE A 77 2.87 -3.23 2.40
C PHE A 77 1.76 -2.29 1.94
N HIS A 78 1.78 -1.06 2.40
CA HIS A 78 0.79 -0.05 2.03
C HIS A 78 1.36 0.83 0.91
N LEU A 79 1.06 0.45 -0.32
CA LEU A 79 1.58 1.10 -1.52
C LEU A 79 0.47 1.83 -2.30
N GLY A 80 -0.78 1.69 -1.85
CA GLY A 80 -1.92 2.23 -2.55
C GLY A 80 -2.21 3.67 -2.18
N ALA A 81 -2.28 4.52 -3.21
CA ALA A 81 -2.83 5.87 -3.12
C ALA A 81 -3.56 6.16 -4.42
N ARG A 82 -4.60 6.97 -4.35
CA ARG A 82 -5.29 7.43 -5.57
C ARG A 82 -4.43 8.48 -6.23
N THR A 83 -4.06 8.23 -7.48
CA THR A 83 -3.23 9.15 -8.26
C THR A 83 -3.96 9.78 -9.44
N ASP A 84 -5.09 9.20 -9.86
CA ASP A 84 -5.92 9.72 -10.95
C ASP A 84 -6.82 10.83 -10.43
N THR A 85 -6.24 12.03 -10.33
CA THR A 85 -6.99 13.19 -9.86
C THR A 85 -6.88 14.33 -10.86
N THR A 86 -8.01 14.97 -11.12
CA THR A 86 -8.00 16.28 -11.74
C THR A 86 -7.58 17.31 -10.69
N GLU A 87 -7.09 18.46 -11.13
CA GLU A 87 -6.67 19.54 -10.25
C GLU A 87 -7.77 19.95 -9.25
N PHE A 88 -9.03 19.86 -9.67
CA PHE A 88 -10.19 20.19 -8.85
C PHE A 88 -10.39 19.19 -7.71
N ASP A 89 -10.16 17.89 -7.95
CA ASP A 89 -10.39 16.82 -6.98
C ASP A 89 -9.18 16.49 -6.11
N TYR A 90 -8.05 17.13 -6.38
CA TYR A 90 -6.77 16.79 -5.74
C TYR A 90 -6.84 16.85 -4.21
N ALA A 91 -7.39 17.94 -3.66
CA ALA A 91 -7.48 18.12 -2.21
C ALA A 91 -8.37 17.06 -1.55
N ILE A 92 -9.47 16.68 -2.18
CA ILE A 92 -10.38 15.66 -1.68
C ILE A 92 -9.71 14.30 -1.68
N HIS A 93 -9.05 13.94 -2.78
CA HIS A 93 -8.35 12.67 -2.91
C HIS A 93 -7.16 12.57 -1.96
N GLN A 94 -6.44 13.66 -1.76
CA GLN A 94 -5.35 13.72 -0.80
C GLN A 94 -5.86 13.47 0.62
N HIS A 95 -6.95 14.08 1.00
CA HIS A 95 -7.57 13.90 2.31
C HIS A 95 -8.03 12.44 2.51
N LEU A 96 -8.70 11.86 1.51
CA LEU A 96 -9.13 10.47 1.56
C LEU A 96 -7.95 9.49 1.67
N ASN A 97 -6.86 9.79 0.95
CA ASN A 97 -5.64 8.97 1.03
C ASN A 97 -5.01 9.03 2.42
N VAL A 98 -4.97 10.22 3.03
CA VAL A 98 -4.44 10.41 4.39
C VAL A 98 -5.30 9.65 5.41
N GLU A 99 -6.62 9.78 5.32
CA GLU A 99 -7.54 9.04 6.21
C GLU A 99 -7.37 7.53 6.08
N TYR A 100 -7.27 7.04 4.86
CA TYR A 100 -7.08 5.62 4.60
C TYR A 100 -5.76 5.13 5.18
N SER A 101 -4.69 5.87 4.96
CA SER A 101 -3.37 5.54 5.50
C SER A 101 -3.35 5.55 7.02
N GLN A 102 -4.07 6.48 7.66
CA GLN A 102 -4.22 6.49 9.11
C GLN A 102 -4.95 5.26 9.63
N LYS A 103 -5.98 4.80 8.92
CA LYS A 103 -6.70 3.58 9.27
C LYS A 103 -5.81 2.34 9.15
N ILE A 104 -5.01 2.27 8.09
CA ILE A 104 -4.02 1.19 7.93
C ILE A 104 -3.02 1.23 9.08
N TRP A 105 -2.49 2.40 9.40
CA TRP A 105 -1.55 2.58 10.50
C TRP A 105 -2.14 2.09 11.82
N ASN A 106 -3.36 2.53 12.14
CA ASN A 106 -4.05 2.14 13.37
C ASN A 106 -4.30 0.63 13.43
N TYR A 107 -4.74 0.04 12.32
CA TYR A 107 -4.93 -1.40 12.23
C TYR A 107 -3.65 -2.16 12.54
N CYS A 108 -2.54 -1.76 11.94
CA CYS A 108 -1.24 -2.40 12.16
C CYS A 108 -0.75 -2.18 13.59
N THR A 109 -0.93 -0.98 14.15
CA THR A 109 -0.50 -0.66 15.50
C THR A 109 -1.27 -1.47 16.55
N ILE A 110 -2.59 -1.53 16.42
CA ILE A 110 -3.46 -2.27 17.36
C ILE A 110 -3.13 -3.77 17.34
N ASN A 111 -2.82 -4.31 16.17
CA ASN A 111 -2.58 -5.74 15.99
C ASN A 111 -1.09 -6.11 16.00
N ASN A 112 -0.20 -5.17 16.28
CA ASN A 112 1.25 -5.38 16.30
C ASN A 112 1.79 -5.95 14.99
N ILE A 113 1.30 -5.42 13.87
CA ILE A 113 1.70 -5.85 12.52
C ILE A 113 2.75 -4.88 11.98
N PRO A 114 3.93 -5.37 11.55
CA PRO A 114 4.92 -4.53 10.86
C PRO A 114 4.33 -3.94 9.57
N LEU A 115 4.62 -2.68 9.33
CA LEU A 115 4.10 -1.91 8.20
C LEU A 115 5.23 -1.22 7.46
N VAL A 116 5.22 -1.36 6.13
CA VAL A 116 6.02 -0.53 5.22
C VAL A 116 5.03 0.23 4.34
N TYR A 117 5.20 1.53 4.20
CA TYR A 117 4.36 2.32 3.32
C TYR A 117 5.21 3.22 2.42
N ALA A 118 4.68 3.51 1.23
CA ALA A 118 5.33 4.41 0.30
C ALA A 118 5.06 5.85 0.72
N SER A 119 6.13 6.58 0.99
CA SER A 119 6.05 8.02 1.25
C SER A 119 6.16 8.80 -0.05
N SER A 120 5.59 10.00 -0.07
CA SER A 120 5.68 10.87 -1.22
C SER A 120 7.10 11.43 -1.37
N ALA A 121 7.60 11.51 -2.60
CA ALA A 121 8.85 12.19 -2.91
C ALA A 121 8.78 13.70 -2.61
N ALA A 122 7.59 14.25 -2.44
CA ALA A 122 7.39 15.63 -2.01
C ALA A 122 8.06 15.93 -0.67
N THR A 123 8.32 14.91 0.14
CA THR A 123 9.10 15.04 1.38
C THR A 123 10.48 15.65 1.14
N TYR A 124 11.06 15.44 -0.03
CA TYR A 124 12.38 15.97 -0.39
C TYR A 124 12.32 17.36 -1.07
N GLY A 125 11.13 17.96 -1.21
CA GLY A 125 10.93 19.22 -1.90
C GLY A 125 11.33 19.13 -3.36
N GLU A 126 12.06 20.14 -3.86
CA GLU A 126 12.59 20.15 -5.23
C GLU A 126 13.94 19.42 -5.37
N GLY A 127 14.38 18.76 -4.32
CA GLY A 127 15.65 18.04 -4.31
C GLY A 127 16.85 18.93 -3.98
N GLU A 128 16.61 20.08 -3.39
CA GLU A 128 17.63 21.09 -3.07
C GLU A 128 18.73 20.56 -2.16
N LEU A 129 18.37 19.67 -1.23
CA LEU A 129 19.29 19.04 -0.30
C LEU A 129 19.57 17.57 -0.66
N GLY A 130 19.19 17.15 -1.88
CA GLY A 130 19.28 15.76 -2.33
C GLY A 130 18.11 14.91 -1.84
N TYR A 131 18.15 13.63 -2.18
CA TYR A 131 17.11 12.65 -1.81
C TYR A 131 17.69 11.71 -0.77
N HIS A 132 17.70 12.15 0.49
CA HIS A 132 18.26 11.41 1.63
C HIS A 132 17.19 11.13 2.68
N ASP A 133 17.29 9.99 3.34
CA ASP A 133 16.40 9.59 4.44
C ASP A 133 16.91 10.15 5.78
N ASP A 134 17.10 11.47 5.85
CA ASP A 134 17.59 12.16 7.02
C ASP A 134 16.51 13.13 7.53
N HIS A 135 16.04 12.91 8.75
CA HIS A 135 14.98 13.72 9.35
C HIS A 135 15.38 15.20 9.51
N GLU A 136 16.66 15.47 9.78
CA GLU A 136 17.13 16.85 9.91
C GLU A 136 17.03 17.62 8.60
N ILE A 137 17.22 16.93 7.47
CA ILE A 137 17.08 17.52 6.14
C ILE A 137 15.60 17.77 5.81
N ILE A 138 14.72 16.84 6.17
CA ILE A 138 13.30 16.91 5.85
C ILE A 138 12.63 18.15 6.43
N GLU A 139 13.00 18.57 7.63
CA GLU A 139 12.46 19.76 8.28
C GLU A 139 12.81 21.05 7.56
N GLN A 140 13.86 21.06 6.74
CA GLN A 140 14.33 22.22 6.00
C GLN A 140 13.76 22.31 4.59
N LEU A 141 13.04 21.29 4.13
CA LEU A 141 12.49 21.21 2.79
C LEU A 141 11.09 21.81 2.72
N HIS A 142 10.77 22.37 1.56
CA HIS A 142 9.43 22.85 1.23
C HIS A 142 8.79 21.84 0.26
N PRO A 143 7.63 21.29 0.62
CA PRO A 143 6.90 20.36 -0.24
C PRO A 143 6.32 21.04 -1.48
#